data_83950304ae342cce72a65093983a0eb8
#
_entry.id   83950304ae342cce72a65093983a0eb8
#
_cell.length_a   1.000
_cell.length_b   1.000
_cell.length_c   1.000
_cell.angle_alpha   90.00
_cell.angle_beta   90.00
_cell.angle_gamma   90.00
#
_symmetry.space_group_name_H-M   'P 1'
#
loop_
_entity.id
_entity.type
_entity.pdbx_description
1 polymer ?
#
loop_
_entity_poly.entity_id
_entity_poly.type
_entity_poly.pdbx_seq_one_letter_code
_entity_poly.pdbx_strand_id
1 'polypeptide(L)' 'KFATFIAEKDGIVKLSLRSKGNFKVNGIANKYFSGGGHMNASGGMSELSVNETIKKVEKIIIEYKYELNKTN' A
#
# COMPACT_ATOMS: atom_id res chain seq x y z
N LYS A 1 1.32 8.34 -9.61
CA LYS A 1 1.40 6.97 -10.10
C LYS A 1 1.74 6.02 -8.98
N PHE A 2 1.07 4.90 -8.93
CA PHE A 2 1.15 3.97 -7.81
C PHE A 2 1.28 2.53 -8.33
N ALA A 3 2.15 1.75 -7.70
CA ALA A 3 2.30 0.34 -8.01
C ALA A 3 2.45 -0.46 -6.73
N THR A 4 1.87 -1.65 -6.69
CA THR A 4 1.93 -2.55 -5.56
C THR A 4 2.38 -3.92 -6.04
N PHE A 5 3.33 -4.50 -5.32
CA PHE A 5 3.77 -5.87 -5.52
C PHE A 5 3.40 -6.67 -4.29
N ILE A 6 2.69 -7.77 -4.48
CA ILE A 6 2.20 -8.60 -3.38
C ILE A 6 2.70 -10.02 -3.62
N ALA A 7 3.34 -10.60 -2.61
CA ALA A 7 3.85 -11.96 -2.69
C ALA A 7 3.66 -12.70 -1.39
N GLU A 8 3.30 -13.96 -1.49
CA GLU A 8 3.19 -14.84 -0.32
C GLU A 8 4.41 -15.75 -0.25
N LYS A 9 5.00 -15.84 0.93
CA LYS A 9 6.11 -16.74 1.19
C LYS A 9 6.02 -17.24 2.62
N ASP A 10 6.02 -18.57 2.79
CA ASP A 10 5.96 -19.21 4.10
C ASP A 10 4.76 -18.77 4.94
N GLY A 11 3.63 -18.60 4.28
CA GLY A 11 2.38 -18.21 4.96
C GLY A 11 2.28 -16.72 5.28
N ILE A 12 3.25 -15.93 4.85
CA ILE A 12 3.26 -14.48 5.09
C ILE A 12 3.09 -13.74 3.77
N VAL A 13 2.15 -12.81 3.74
CA VAL A 13 1.93 -11.97 2.57
C VAL A 13 2.72 -10.67 2.76
N LYS A 14 3.64 -10.42 1.85
CA LYS A 14 4.46 -9.21 1.87
C LYS A 14 4.08 -8.29 0.73
N LEU A 15 4.15 -7.00 1.00
CA LEU A 15 3.82 -5.97 0.01
C LEU A 15 5.00 -5.05 -0.20
N SER A 16 5.16 -4.59 -1.43
CA SER A 16 6.04 -3.48 -1.77
C SER A 16 5.19 -2.40 -2.42
N LEU A 17 5.27 -1.19 -1.91
CA LEU A 17 4.49 -0.07 -2.39
C LEU A 17 5.43 0.94 -3.05
N ARG A 18 5.08 1.37 -4.25
CA ARG A 18 5.87 2.32 -5.02
C ARG A 18 4.99 3.43 -5.56
N SER A 19 5.53 4.63 -5.59
CA SER A 19 4.81 5.77 -6.15
C SER A 19 5.78 6.76 -6.75
N LYS A 20 5.24 7.75 -7.46
CA LYS A 20 6.03 8.86 -7.99
C LYS A 20 5.41 10.17 -7.53
N GLY A 21 6.25 11.20 -7.43
CA GLY A 21 5.79 12.54 -7.08
C GLY A 21 5.38 12.66 -5.64
N ASN A 22 4.29 13.35 -5.40
CA ASN A 22 3.85 13.69 -4.06
C ASN A 22 2.97 12.64 -3.39
N PHE A 23 2.68 11.55 -4.07
CA PHE A 23 1.89 10.47 -3.46
C PHE A 23 2.79 9.62 -2.57
N LYS A 24 2.64 9.77 -1.27
CA LYS A 24 3.49 9.12 -0.27
C LYS A 24 2.92 7.77 0.13
N VAL A 25 3.72 6.71 0.01
CA VAL A 25 3.29 5.35 0.35
C VAL A 25 3.74 4.88 1.73
N ASN A 26 4.70 5.56 2.36
CA ASN A 26 5.19 5.14 3.67
C ASN A 26 4.10 5.22 4.75
N GLY A 27 3.22 6.21 4.66
CA GLY A 27 2.08 6.31 5.57
C GLY A 27 1.11 5.15 5.44
N ILE A 28 0.88 4.72 4.21
CA ILE A 28 0.02 3.55 3.93
C ILE A 28 0.65 2.28 4.51
N ALA A 29 1.95 2.09 4.28
CA ALA A 29 2.66 0.93 4.80
C ALA A 29 2.63 0.89 6.33
N ASN A 30 2.86 2.02 6.97
CA ASN A 30 2.86 2.13 8.43
C ASN A 30 1.45 1.91 9.01
N LYS A 31 0.46 2.59 8.46
CA LYS A 31 -0.89 2.59 9.00
C LYS A 31 -1.63 1.26 8.76
N TYR A 32 -1.48 0.68 7.58
CA TYR A 32 -2.31 -0.45 7.18
C TYR A 32 -1.59 -1.80 7.10
N PHE A 33 -0.27 -1.80 7.00
CA PHE A 33 0.48 -3.03 6.74
C PHE A 33 1.68 -3.24 7.67
N SER A 34 1.66 -2.58 8.82
CA SER A 34 2.72 -2.74 9.84
C SER A 34 4.12 -2.59 9.27
N GLY A 35 4.29 -1.68 8.35
CA GLY A 35 5.56 -1.47 7.68
C GLY A 35 5.98 -0.02 7.65
N GLY A 36 6.80 0.32 6.69
CA GLY A 36 7.30 1.67 6.51
C GLY A 36 8.34 1.70 5.42
N GLY A 37 9.09 2.80 5.35
CA GLY A 37 10.13 2.97 4.36
C GLY A 37 10.21 4.40 3.88
N HIS A 38 10.63 4.57 2.65
CA HIS A 38 10.73 5.89 2.02
C HIS A 38 9.38 6.37 1.49
N MET A 39 9.27 7.67 1.25
CA MET A 39 8.00 8.25 0.79
C MET A 39 7.44 7.58 -0.47
N ASN A 40 8.31 7.20 -1.39
CA ASN A 40 7.89 6.64 -2.66
C ASN A 40 8.22 5.15 -2.81
N ALA A 41 8.76 4.52 -1.75
CA ALA A 41 9.13 3.12 -1.77
C ALA A 41 9.07 2.56 -0.36
N SER A 42 8.01 1.83 -0.06
CA SER A 42 7.77 1.29 1.27
C SER A 42 7.34 -0.17 1.18
N GLY A 43 7.48 -0.87 2.28
CA GLY A 43 7.06 -2.26 2.36
C GLY A 43 6.24 -2.52 3.60
N GLY A 44 5.54 -3.63 3.60
CA GLY A 44 4.73 -4.03 4.73
C GLY A 44 4.34 -5.49 4.66
N MET A 45 3.54 -5.92 5.62
CA MET A 45 3.03 -7.28 5.68
C MET A 45 1.54 -7.28 5.91
N SER A 46 0.87 -8.34 5.45
CA SER A 46 -0.55 -8.52 5.63
C SER A 46 -0.81 -9.86 6.28
N GLU A 47 -1.75 -9.90 7.21
CA GLU A 47 -2.22 -11.14 7.82
C GLU A 47 -3.33 -11.79 7.00
N LEU A 48 -3.80 -11.09 5.98
CA LEU A 48 -4.85 -11.56 5.10
C LEU A 48 -4.27 -12.41 3.98
N SER A 49 -5.13 -13.13 3.26
CA SER A 49 -4.72 -13.85 2.06
C SER A 49 -4.30 -12.87 0.99
N VAL A 50 -3.65 -13.36 -0.07
CA VAL A 50 -3.27 -12.53 -1.21
C VAL A 50 -4.48 -11.82 -1.79
N ASN A 51 -5.56 -12.55 -2.04
CA ASN A 51 -6.78 -11.98 -2.62
C ASN A 51 -7.41 -10.90 -1.73
N GLU A 52 -7.47 -11.15 -0.43
CA GLU A 52 -8.01 -10.18 0.51
C GLU A 52 -7.10 -8.96 0.64
N THR A 53 -5.79 -9.16 0.56
CA THR A 53 -4.83 -8.08 0.59
C THR A 53 -4.98 -7.19 -0.64
N ILE A 54 -5.18 -7.78 -1.81
CA ILE A 54 -5.42 -7.03 -3.04
C ILE A 54 -6.65 -6.14 -2.88
N LYS A 55 -7.73 -6.69 -2.37
CA LYS A 55 -8.97 -5.93 -2.16
C LYS A 55 -8.77 -4.79 -1.16
N LYS A 56 -8.00 -5.03 -0.11
CA LYS A 56 -7.69 -4.00 0.88
C LYS A 56 -6.89 -2.86 0.26
N VAL A 57 -5.89 -3.19 -0.55
CA VAL A 57 -5.07 -2.19 -1.24
C VAL A 57 -5.94 -1.35 -2.19
N GLU A 58 -6.80 -2.01 -2.95
CA GLU A 58 -7.70 -1.31 -3.86
C GLU A 58 -8.59 -0.31 -3.13
N LYS A 59 -9.14 -0.71 -1.99
CA LYS A 59 -9.98 0.17 -1.18
C LYS A 59 -9.19 1.36 -0.65
N ILE A 60 -7.96 1.14 -0.18
CA ILE A 60 -7.10 2.20 0.33
C ILE A 60 -6.77 3.20 -0.78
N ILE A 61 -6.45 2.71 -1.97
CA ILE A 61 -6.13 3.56 -3.11
C ILE A 61 -7.33 4.46 -3.47
N ILE A 62 -8.52 3.90 -3.46
CA ILE A 62 -9.74 4.66 -3.77
C ILE A 62 -9.93 5.78 -2.75
N GLU A 63 -9.73 5.51 -1.47
CA GLU A 63 -9.83 6.51 -0.43
C GLU A 63 -8.82 7.63 -0.60
N TYR A 64 -7.56 7.28 -0.87
CA TYR A 64 -6.50 8.26 -1.06
C TYR A 64 -6.70 9.08 -2.33
N LYS A 65 -7.18 8.44 -3.39
CA LYS A 65 -7.47 9.13 -4.63
C LYS A 65 -8.57 10.17 -4.44
N TYR A 66 -9.59 9.80 -3.68
CA TYR A 66 -10.68 10.71 -3.34
C TYR A 66 -10.17 11.91 -2.55
N GLU A 67 -9.31 11.66 -1.56
CA GLU A 67 -8.73 12.71 -0.74
C GLU A 67 -7.88 13.67 -1.57
N LEU A 68 -7.04 13.13 -2.48
CA LEU A 68 -6.21 13.94 -3.35
C LEU A 68 -7.04 14.83 -4.27
N ASN A 69 -8.12 14.29 -4.81
CA ASN A 69 -9.00 15.05 -5.68
C ASN A 69 -9.76 16.14 -4.91
N LYS A 70 -10.09 15.86 -3.65
CA LYS A 70 -10.81 16.79 -2.79
C LYS A 70 -9.96 18.00 -2.43
N THR A 71 -8.65 17.85 -2.31
CA THR A 71 -7.74 18.92 -1.91
C THR A 71 -7.33 19.81 -3.08
N ASN A 72 -7.67 19.43 -4.28
CA ASN A 72 -7.40 20.22 -5.47
C ASN A 72 -8.61 21.11 -5.80
#